data_88955ea418b0118f79ac9538c73d0ecc
#
_entry.id   88955ea418b0118f79ac9538c73d0ecc
#
_cell.length_a   1.000
_cell.length_b   1.000
_cell.length_c   1.000
_cell.angle_alpha   90.00
_cell.angle_beta   90.00
_cell.angle_gamma   90.00
#
_symmetry.space_group_name_H-M   'P 1'
#
loop_
_entity.id
_entity.type
_entity.pdbx_description
1 polymer ?
#
loop_
_entity_poly.entity_id
_entity_poly.type
_entity_poly.pdbx_seq_one_letter_code
_entity_poly.pdbx_strand_id
1 'polypeptide(L)'
;MKNIVFISKDALRKGALPIYGNTDWKTPNIDALAQKGTVFHRHYTAGASTAMAFTSMAIQKYCYETGRKLYDGKEASENGNTIFDVLHERGYDVHIAWDDSYTSFAETHFRCEGLHTTVHSLNRIIPQHEPHVTGQFDDLTFKDDETQKGLQLIEDLFASLDHSEKPLFLWLHLPHVFSGRNAYDSDIDVFDTIIGMARAHFDDDCIYVSADHGQMNGHKGKYSYGFDVEEAAINIPLITPKFNGMDRVDFPTTTTQMLELFGVEPFEKRDYVLCETAYYVQPKRKIAIVHGNFKLCYDKHSRQFELYDLAYDPAEEHNLFYPEFYDTDRKCWYSLNQRFYYPGWQTAMEE
;
A
#
# COMPACT_ATOMS: atom_id res chain seq x y z
N MET A 1 -15.78 -19.50 -7.24
CA MET A 1 -14.95 -18.31 -7.00
C MET A 1 -13.56 -18.79 -6.66
N LYS A 2 -12.51 -18.04 -6.96
CA LYS A 2 -11.13 -18.36 -6.60
C LYS A 2 -10.80 -17.82 -5.21
N ASN A 3 -9.83 -18.41 -4.54
CA ASN A 3 -9.24 -17.84 -3.35
C ASN A 3 -8.57 -16.51 -3.68
N ILE A 4 -8.45 -15.65 -2.68
CA ILE A 4 -7.72 -14.38 -2.74
C ILE A 4 -6.78 -14.36 -1.54
N VAL A 5 -5.48 -14.57 -1.79
CA VAL A 5 -4.44 -14.54 -0.77
C VAL A 5 -3.63 -13.26 -1.00
N PHE A 6 -4.03 -12.19 -0.31
CA PHE A 6 -3.40 -10.88 -0.40
C PHE A 6 -2.34 -10.73 0.67
N ILE A 7 -1.09 -10.63 0.25
CA ILE A 7 0.07 -10.50 1.13
C ILE A 7 0.69 -9.14 0.89
N SER A 8 0.65 -8.28 1.89
CA SER A 8 1.21 -6.94 1.86
C SER A 8 2.28 -6.76 2.93
N LYS A 9 3.26 -5.89 2.65
CA LYS A 9 4.32 -5.55 3.58
C LYS A 9 4.33 -4.05 3.85
N ASP A 10 4.43 -3.68 5.13
CA ASP A 10 4.58 -2.30 5.57
C ASP A 10 5.81 -1.65 4.92
N ALA A 11 5.60 -0.45 4.39
CA ALA A 11 6.63 0.44 3.87
C ALA A 11 7.49 -0.14 2.73
N LEU A 12 7.01 -1.13 1.96
CA LEU A 12 7.77 -1.74 0.87
C LEU A 12 7.78 -0.84 -0.37
N ARG A 13 8.94 -0.27 -0.68
CA ARG A 13 9.13 0.50 -1.91
C ARG A 13 9.09 -0.40 -3.13
N LYS A 14 8.42 0.04 -4.18
CA LYS A 14 8.47 -0.61 -5.50
C LYS A 14 9.91 -0.82 -5.98
N GLY A 15 10.72 0.23 -5.91
CA GLY A 15 12.12 0.20 -6.34
C GLY A 15 13.06 -0.69 -5.52
N ALA A 16 12.58 -1.36 -4.48
CA ALA A 16 13.35 -2.34 -3.72
C ALA A 16 13.30 -3.75 -4.35
N LEU A 17 12.34 -4.03 -5.21
CA LEU A 17 12.15 -5.36 -5.81
C LEU A 17 12.84 -5.49 -7.18
N PRO A 18 13.51 -6.62 -7.46
CA PRO A 18 14.18 -6.90 -8.74
C PRO A 18 13.27 -6.77 -9.95
N ILE A 19 12.02 -7.19 -9.85
CA ILE A 19 11.04 -7.10 -10.94
C ILE A 19 10.79 -5.65 -11.41
N TYR A 20 11.12 -4.65 -10.60
CA TYR A 20 11.05 -3.23 -10.93
C TYR A 20 12.43 -2.59 -11.20
N GLY A 21 13.48 -3.42 -11.36
CA GLY A 21 14.81 -2.99 -11.79
C GLY A 21 15.87 -2.88 -10.69
N ASN A 22 15.56 -3.28 -9.44
CA ASN A 22 16.58 -3.39 -8.40
C ASN A 22 17.54 -4.55 -8.72
N THR A 23 18.84 -4.34 -8.49
CA THR A 23 19.88 -5.37 -8.71
C THR A 23 20.53 -5.86 -7.42
N ASP A 24 20.24 -5.21 -6.29
CA ASP A 24 20.91 -5.47 -5.01
C ASP A 24 20.27 -6.66 -4.26
N TRP A 25 19.02 -6.97 -4.60
CA TRP A 25 18.22 -7.99 -3.92
C TRP A 25 17.89 -9.17 -4.82
N LYS A 26 17.50 -10.27 -4.20
CA LYS A 26 16.97 -11.46 -4.89
C LYS A 26 15.63 -11.84 -4.25
N THR A 27 14.60 -11.89 -5.08
CA THR A 27 13.25 -12.28 -4.67
C THR A 27 12.69 -13.37 -5.57
N PRO A 28 13.29 -14.60 -5.53
CA PRO A 28 12.96 -15.66 -6.49
C PRO A 28 11.49 -16.07 -6.46
N ASN A 29 10.83 -16.01 -5.32
CA ASN A 29 9.42 -16.37 -5.17
C ASN A 29 8.49 -15.30 -5.73
N ILE A 30 8.75 -14.03 -5.43
CA ILE A 30 8.03 -12.88 -5.98
C ILE A 30 8.25 -12.81 -7.49
N ASP A 31 9.49 -12.97 -7.96
CA ASP A 31 9.83 -12.96 -9.38
C ASP A 31 9.12 -14.09 -10.15
N ALA A 32 8.97 -15.26 -9.53
CA ALA A 32 8.24 -16.37 -10.14
C ALA A 32 6.73 -16.12 -10.25
N LEU A 33 6.11 -15.42 -9.26
CA LEU A 33 4.72 -14.95 -9.37
C LEU A 33 4.60 -13.92 -10.49
N ALA A 34 5.52 -12.96 -10.54
CA ALA A 34 5.54 -11.90 -11.54
C ALA A 34 5.65 -12.45 -12.99
N GLN A 35 6.43 -13.51 -13.21
CA GLN A 35 6.57 -14.16 -14.52
C GLN A 35 5.27 -14.81 -15.02
N LYS A 36 4.41 -15.28 -14.11
CA LYS A 36 3.14 -15.93 -14.44
C LYS A 36 1.95 -15.00 -14.42
N GLY A 37 2.05 -13.95 -13.58
CA GLY A 37 0.97 -13.02 -13.28
C GLY A 37 1.04 -11.73 -14.10
N THR A 38 0.56 -10.67 -13.50
CA THR A 38 0.60 -9.28 -14.01
C THR A 38 1.36 -8.40 -13.05
N VAL A 39 2.29 -7.60 -13.58
CA VAL A 39 3.08 -6.62 -12.84
C VAL A 39 2.53 -5.22 -13.11
N PHE A 40 2.15 -4.52 -12.04
CA PHE A 40 1.67 -3.15 -12.13
C PHE A 40 2.83 -2.17 -11.88
N HIS A 41 3.15 -1.36 -12.87
CA HIS A 41 4.25 -0.40 -12.77
C HIS A 41 3.82 0.94 -12.16
N ARG A 42 2.52 1.17 -12.04
CA ARG A 42 1.94 2.43 -11.57
C ARG A 42 0.75 2.17 -10.66
N HIS A 43 1.01 1.47 -9.56
CA HIS A 43 0.03 1.25 -8.51
C HIS A 43 0.31 2.18 -7.34
N TYR A 44 -0.67 2.99 -6.98
CA TYR A 44 -0.51 4.05 -5.99
C TYR A 44 -1.33 3.78 -4.74
N THR A 45 -0.70 3.96 -3.57
CA THR A 45 -1.46 4.04 -2.34
C THR A 45 -2.26 5.33 -2.29
N ALA A 46 -3.47 5.29 -1.77
CA ALA A 46 -4.28 6.50 -1.55
C ALA A 46 -3.84 7.29 -0.31
N GLY A 47 -3.08 6.66 0.60
CA GLY A 47 -2.55 7.28 1.80
C GLY A 47 -1.12 6.86 2.09
N ALA A 48 -0.22 7.82 2.35
CA ALA A 48 1.20 7.59 2.52
C ALA A 48 1.60 7.07 3.91
N SER A 49 0.67 6.51 4.67
CA SER A 49 0.93 5.86 5.97
C SER A 49 -0.03 4.70 6.18
N THR A 50 0.34 3.72 7.00
CA THR A 50 -0.41 2.48 7.21
C THR A 50 -1.88 2.71 7.54
N ALA A 51 -2.17 3.59 8.49
CA ALA A 51 -3.55 3.86 8.90
C ALA A 51 -4.40 4.46 7.75
N MET A 52 -3.82 5.34 6.92
CA MET A 52 -4.51 5.91 5.76
C MET A 52 -4.66 4.87 4.64
N ALA A 53 -3.60 4.14 4.35
CA ALA A 53 -3.59 3.09 3.34
C ALA A 53 -4.62 2.00 3.65
N PHE A 54 -4.62 1.49 4.88
CA PHE A 54 -5.59 0.48 5.32
C PHE A 54 -7.02 0.99 5.24
N THR A 55 -7.26 2.22 5.69
CA THR A 55 -8.59 2.83 5.58
C THR A 55 -9.05 2.90 4.13
N SER A 56 -8.18 3.38 3.23
CA SER A 56 -8.53 3.50 1.82
C SER A 56 -8.74 2.15 1.14
N MET A 57 -7.92 1.15 1.49
CA MET A 57 -8.06 -0.23 1.01
C MET A 57 -9.36 -0.86 1.51
N ALA A 58 -9.65 -0.72 2.81
CA ALA A 58 -10.82 -1.36 3.42
C ALA A 58 -12.13 -0.73 2.97
N ILE A 59 -12.19 0.60 2.83
CA ILE A 59 -13.42 1.34 2.51
C ILE A 59 -13.55 1.64 1.01
N GLN A 60 -12.50 1.39 0.22
CA GLN A 60 -12.45 1.66 -1.23
C GLN A 60 -12.71 3.14 -1.58
N LYS A 61 -12.22 4.05 -0.73
CA LYS A 61 -12.35 5.51 -0.89
C LYS A 61 -11.04 6.21 -0.62
N TYR A 62 -10.85 7.37 -1.25
CA TYR A 62 -9.75 8.25 -0.92
C TYR A 62 -9.92 8.86 0.47
N CYS A 63 -8.82 9.29 1.08
CA CYS A 63 -8.82 9.80 2.45
C CYS A 63 -9.72 11.04 2.63
N TYR A 64 -9.77 11.95 1.65
CA TYR A 64 -10.66 13.10 1.69
C TYR A 64 -12.15 12.74 1.67
N GLU A 65 -12.52 11.64 1.03
CA GLU A 65 -13.92 11.17 0.97
C GLU A 65 -14.38 10.56 2.29
N THR A 66 -13.45 10.09 3.10
CA THR A 66 -13.75 9.49 4.41
C THR A 66 -13.87 10.54 5.51
N GLY A 67 -13.53 11.80 5.22
CA GLY A 67 -13.45 12.88 6.23
C GLY A 67 -12.42 12.58 7.32
N ARG A 68 -11.56 11.59 7.14
CA ARG A 68 -10.60 11.13 8.13
C ARG A 68 -9.34 11.95 8.10
N LYS A 69 -9.10 12.64 9.18
CA LYS A 69 -7.77 13.11 9.55
C LYS A 69 -7.17 12.05 10.45
N LEU A 70 -5.99 11.57 10.10
CA LEU A 70 -5.27 10.58 10.89
C LEU A 70 -5.27 10.99 12.37
N TYR A 71 -5.59 10.06 13.27
CA TYR A 71 -5.55 10.23 14.74
C TYR A 71 -6.52 11.25 15.34
N ASP A 72 -7.56 11.67 14.66
CA ASP A 72 -8.60 12.51 15.28
C ASP A 72 -9.66 11.69 16.06
N GLY A 73 -9.49 10.38 16.12
CA GLY A 73 -10.37 9.45 16.82
C GLY A 73 -11.78 9.34 16.21
N LYS A 74 -11.99 9.92 15.03
CA LYS A 74 -13.27 9.77 14.32
C LYS A 74 -13.31 8.44 13.61
N GLU A 75 -14.39 7.72 13.78
CA GLU A 75 -14.68 6.49 13.06
C GLU A 75 -14.74 6.76 11.55
N ALA A 76 -14.33 5.79 10.73
CA ALA A 76 -14.64 5.84 9.31
C ALA A 76 -16.15 5.95 9.14
N SER A 77 -16.60 6.72 8.16
CA SER A 77 -18.01 7.10 8.01
C SER A 77 -18.95 5.92 8.31
N GLU A 78 -20.00 6.17 9.09
CA GLU A 78 -20.94 5.16 9.58
C GLU A 78 -21.66 4.37 8.47
N ASN A 79 -21.48 4.70 7.19
CA ASN A 79 -22.29 4.28 6.07
C ASN A 79 -21.51 3.61 4.93
N GLY A 80 -20.30 3.10 5.16
CA GLY A 80 -19.53 2.43 4.10
C GLY A 80 -19.35 0.94 4.38
N ASN A 81 -19.82 0.06 3.49
CA ASN A 81 -19.42 -1.33 3.49
C ASN A 81 -17.91 -1.41 3.28
N THR A 82 -17.24 -2.21 4.11
CA THR A 82 -15.83 -2.52 3.89
C THR A 82 -15.67 -3.60 2.81
N ILE A 83 -14.46 -3.78 2.30
CA ILE A 83 -14.18 -4.92 1.40
C ILE A 83 -14.51 -6.25 2.10
N PHE A 84 -14.38 -6.33 3.42
CA PHE A 84 -14.67 -7.53 4.20
C PHE A 84 -16.17 -7.86 4.16
N ASP A 85 -17.03 -6.85 4.30
CA ASP A 85 -18.48 -7.01 4.19
C ASP A 85 -18.86 -7.52 2.80
N VAL A 86 -18.32 -6.86 1.75
CA VAL A 86 -18.59 -7.23 0.36
C VAL A 86 -18.13 -8.66 0.07
N LEU A 87 -16.94 -9.04 0.54
CA LEU A 87 -16.40 -10.38 0.35
C LEU A 87 -17.23 -11.44 1.10
N HIS A 88 -17.62 -11.13 2.34
CA HIS A 88 -18.50 -12.01 3.11
C HIS A 88 -19.86 -12.23 2.43
N GLU A 89 -20.51 -11.16 1.97
CA GLU A 89 -21.77 -11.22 1.22
C GLU A 89 -21.63 -12.02 -0.07
N ARG A 90 -20.45 -12.03 -0.68
CA ARG A 90 -20.13 -12.86 -1.85
C ARG A 90 -19.82 -14.31 -1.48
N GLY A 91 -19.80 -14.66 -0.20
CA GLY A 91 -19.64 -16.04 0.31
C GLY A 91 -18.19 -16.46 0.55
N TYR A 92 -17.25 -15.51 0.64
CA TYR A 92 -15.89 -15.79 1.06
C TYR A 92 -15.82 -16.08 2.56
N ASP A 93 -14.90 -16.96 2.94
CA ASP A 93 -14.40 -17.08 4.30
C ASP A 93 -13.31 -16.02 4.48
N VAL A 94 -13.57 -15.02 5.33
CA VAL A 94 -12.78 -13.79 5.40
C VAL A 94 -11.84 -13.83 6.59
N HIS A 95 -10.54 -13.78 6.32
CA HIS A 95 -9.47 -13.80 7.32
C HIS A 95 -8.53 -12.59 7.15
N ILE A 96 -8.13 -12.02 8.28
CA ILE A 96 -7.05 -11.03 8.34
C ILE A 96 -5.99 -11.52 9.32
N ALA A 97 -4.73 -11.33 8.96
CA ALA A 97 -3.58 -11.68 9.78
C ALA A 97 -2.65 -10.47 9.83
N TRP A 98 -2.76 -9.70 10.91
CA TRP A 98 -2.07 -8.43 11.11
C TRP A 98 -1.40 -8.37 12.48
N ASP A 99 -0.46 -7.45 12.62
CA ASP A 99 0.07 -7.06 13.94
C ASP A 99 -1.06 -6.52 14.85
N ASP A 100 -0.99 -6.76 16.16
CA ASP A 100 -2.07 -6.36 17.09
C ASP A 100 -2.31 -4.86 17.12
N SER A 101 -1.30 -4.05 16.84
CA SER A 101 -1.50 -2.61 16.73
C SER A 101 -2.41 -2.24 15.55
N TYR A 102 -2.27 -2.95 14.42
CA TYR A 102 -3.13 -2.79 13.25
C TYR A 102 -4.48 -3.48 13.46
N THR A 103 -4.52 -4.60 14.17
CA THR A 103 -5.76 -5.27 14.53
C THR A 103 -6.62 -4.38 15.44
N SER A 104 -6.05 -3.80 16.49
CA SER A 104 -6.75 -2.85 17.35
C SER A 104 -7.24 -1.63 16.59
N PHE A 105 -6.44 -1.15 15.62
CA PHE A 105 -6.87 -0.09 14.72
C PHE A 105 -8.07 -0.53 13.88
N ALA A 106 -8.03 -1.73 13.30
CA ALA A 106 -9.12 -2.27 12.50
C ALA A 106 -10.39 -2.48 13.32
N GLU A 107 -10.29 -3.08 14.50
CA GLU A 107 -11.42 -3.27 15.42
C GLU A 107 -12.11 -1.94 15.77
N THR A 108 -11.31 -0.91 16.09
CA THR A 108 -11.82 0.41 16.45
C THR A 108 -12.38 1.17 15.25
N HIS A 109 -11.74 1.01 14.09
CA HIS A 109 -11.97 1.89 12.96
C HIS A 109 -12.81 1.26 11.85
N PHE A 110 -12.75 -0.06 11.68
CA PHE A 110 -13.52 -0.80 10.68
C PHE A 110 -14.64 -1.62 11.29
N ARG A 111 -14.83 -1.57 12.64
CA ARG A 111 -15.81 -2.37 13.36
C ARG A 111 -15.74 -3.86 13.03
N CYS A 112 -14.52 -4.41 12.98
CA CYS A 112 -14.28 -5.80 12.60
C CYS A 112 -14.99 -6.85 13.47
N GLU A 113 -15.32 -6.56 14.73
CA GLU A 113 -16.07 -7.50 15.61
C GLU A 113 -17.46 -7.87 15.09
N GLY A 114 -18.03 -7.10 14.17
CA GLY A 114 -19.32 -7.40 13.53
C GLY A 114 -19.22 -7.90 12.09
N LEU A 115 -18.01 -7.99 11.53
CA LEU A 115 -17.82 -8.18 10.09
C LEU A 115 -17.63 -9.62 9.62
N HIS A 116 -17.95 -10.61 10.44
CA HIS A 116 -17.76 -12.02 10.08
C HIS A 116 -16.32 -12.34 9.63
N THR A 117 -15.36 -11.65 10.18
CA THR A 117 -13.93 -11.75 9.83
C THR A 117 -13.20 -12.47 10.94
N THR A 118 -12.45 -13.51 10.59
CA THR A 118 -11.55 -14.17 11.54
C THR A 118 -10.25 -13.40 11.63
N VAL A 119 -9.88 -12.96 12.83
CA VAL A 119 -8.66 -12.18 13.08
C VAL A 119 -7.58 -13.07 13.65
N HIS A 120 -6.41 -13.08 13.01
CA HIS A 120 -5.21 -13.77 13.47
C HIS A 120 -4.18 -12.73 13.93
N SER A 121 -3.83 -12.76 15.22
CA SER A 121 -2.80 -11.87 15.76
C SER A 121 -1.40 -12.34 15.38
N LEU A 122 -0.60 -11.45 14.81
CA LEU A 122 0.80 -11.71 14.46
C LEU A 122 1.79 -11.23 15.51
N ASN A 123 1.37 -10.69 16.64
CA ASN A 123 2.25 -10.14 17.70
C ASN A 123 3.25 -11.13 18.28
N ARG A 124 3.04 -12.41 18.06
CA ARG A 124 3.99 -13.42 18.52
C ARG A 124 5.10 -13.68 17.51
N ILE A 125 5.00 -13.07 16.33
CA ILE A 125 5.90 -13.34 15.21
C ILE A 125 7.14 -12.45 15.28
N ILE A 126 6.97 -11.22 15.82
CA ILE A 126 8.02 -10.21 15.79
C ILE A 126 8.10 -9.57 17.17
N PRO A 127 9.25 -9.68 17.87
CA PRO A 127 9.44 -8.95 19.11
C PRO A 127 9.32 -7.46 18.83
N GLN A 128 8.42 -6.79 19.53
CA GLN A 128 8.40 -5.33 19.54
C GLN A 128 9.69 -4.89 20.25
N HIS A 129 10.70 -4.52 19.50
CA HIS A 129 11.85 -3.83 20.07
C HIS A 129 11.39 -2.45 20.52
N GLU A 130 11.51 -2.20 21.82
CA GLU A 130 11.26 -0.88 22.38
C GLU A 130 12.06 0.18 21.60
N PRO A 131 11.48 1.33 21.24
CA PRO A 131 12.08 2.31 20.32
C PRO A 131 13.25 3.10 20.91
N HIS A 132 13.91 2.63 21.96
CA HIS A 132 14.87 3.41 22.74
C HIS A 132 16.28 2.83 22.83
N VAL A 133 16.71 1.98 21.93
CA VAL A 133 18.13 1.57 21.90
C VAL A 133 18.85 2.33 20.79
N THR A 134 19.43 3.48 21.15
CA THR A 134 20.53 4.10 20.41
C THR A 134 21.78 3.25 20.64
N GLY A 135 21.94 2.17 19.91
CA GLY A 135 23.10 1.30 19.97
C GLY A 135 23.36 0.68 18.62
N GLN A 136 24.63 0.56 18.26
CA GLN A 136 25.09 -0.06 17.03
C GLN A 136 24.38 -1.40 16.80
N PHE A 137 23.56 -1.47 15.74
CA PHE A 137 22.97 -2.72 15.27
C PHE A 137 23.90 -3.34 14.22
N ASP A 138 25.06 -3.79 14.66
CA ASP A 138 25.91 -4.67 13.87
C ASP A 138 25.48 -6.11 14.20
N ASP A 139 25.08 -6.88 13.20
CA ASP A 139 24.77 -8.31 13.23
C ASP A 139 23.39 -8.78 13.76
N LEU A 140 22.29 -8.21 13.30
CA LEU A 140 21.03 -8.96 13.29
C LEU A 140 20.94 -9.84 12.04
N THR A 141 21.55 -11.00 12.13
CA THR A 141 21.38 -12.03 11.11
C THR A 141 20.10 -12.80 11.36
N PHE A 142 19.41 -13.18 10.26
CA PHE A 142 18.17 -13.98 10.15
C PHE A 142 18.10 -15.30 10.92
N LYS A 143 19.00 -15.57 11.84
CA LYS A 143 19.14 -16.85 12.53
C LYS A 143 18.70 -16.84 13.96
N ASP A 144 17.99 -15.81 14.40
CA ASP A 144 17.47 -15.88 15.74
C ASP A 144 16.22 -16.78 15.81
N ASP A 145 16.07 -17.44 16.96
CA ASP A 145 14.95 -18.35 17.24
C ASP A 145 13.57 -17.69 17.08
N GLU A 146 13.48 -16.37 17.12
CA GLU A 146 12.22 -15.62 17.06
C GLU A 146 11.71 -15.45 15.63
N THR A 147 12.60 -15.14 14.67
CA THR A 147 12.22 -15.11 13.26
C THR A 147 11.75 -16.49 12.80
N GLN A 148 12.45 -17.55 13.22
CA GLN A 148 12.04 -18.92 12.88
C GLN A 148 10.68 -19.28 13.50
N LYS A 149 10.40 -18.87 14.72
CA LYS A 149 9.07 -19.05 15.34
C LYS A 149 7.99 -18.27 14.59
N GLY A 150 8.32 -17.05 14.13
CA GLY A 150 7.42 -16.26 13.32
C GLY A 150 7.08 -16.93 11.99
N LEU A 151 8.08 -17.41 11.29
CA LEU A 151 7.87 -18.15 10.03
C LEU A 151 7.04 -19.41 10.28
N GLN A 152 7.27 -20.15 11.37
CA GLN A 152 6.47 -21.33 11.71
C GLN A 152 5.01 -20.97 11.98
N LEU A 153 4.72 -19.85 12.66
CA LEU A 153 3.33 -19.40 12.88
C LEU A 153 2.62 -19.05 11.56
N ILE A 154 3.32 -18.47 10.60
CA ILE A 154 2.76 -18.20 9.27
C ILE A 154 2.53 -19.51 8.51
N GLU A 155 3.45 -20.46 8.59
CA GLU A 155 3.28 -21.79 8.00
C GLU A 155 2.05 -22.50 8.57
N ASP A 156 1.91 -22.51 9.90
CA ASP A 156 0.76 -23.10 10.58
C ASP A 156 -0.55 -22.39 10.18
N LEU A 157 -0.53 -21.06 10.00
CA LEU A 157 -1.67 -20.30 9.50
C LEU A 157 -2.05 -20.76 8.09
N PHE A 158 -1.11 -20.80 7.15
CA PHE A 158 -1.38 -21.22 5.78
C PHE A 158 -1.89 -22.65 5.73
N ALA A 159 -1.27 -23.58 6.47
CA ALA A 159 -1.71 -24.96 6.57
C ALA A 159 -3.14 -25.11 7.16
N SER A 160 -3.56 -24.19 8.02
CA SER A 160 -4.92 -24.18 8.58
C SER A 160 -5.97 -23.68 7.60
N LEU A 161 -5.58 -22.91 6.59
CA LEU A 161 -6.48 -22.23 5.65
C LEU A 161 -6.54 -22.85 4.26
N ASP A 162 -5.55 -23.67 3.87
CA ASP A 162 -5.46 -24.24 2.51
C ASP A 162 -6.56 -25.26 2.18
N HIS A 163 -7.31 -25.71 3.21
CA HIS A 163 -8.37 -26.71 3.10
C HIS A 163 -9.78 -26.14 3.27
N SER A 164 -9.97 -24.82 3.18
CA SER A 164 -11.30 -24.20 3.29
C SER A 164 -12.26 -24.74 2.22
N GLU A 165 -13.45 -25.15 2.61
CA GLU A 165 -14.53 -25.56 1.70
C GLU A 165 -15.16 -24.35 0.96
N LYS A 166 -14.98 -23.14 1.51
CA LYS A 166 -15.42 -21.88 0.91
C LYS A 166 -14.26 -21.18 0.23
N PRO A 167 -14.52 -20.31 -0.75
CA PRO A 167 -13.48 -19.45 -1.28
C PRO A 167 -12.91 -18.61 -0.14
N LEU A 168 -11.58 -18.65 -0.01
CA LEU A 168 -10.84 -17.95 1.02
C LEU A 168 -10.51 -16.53 0.57
N PHE A 169 -10.71 -15.55 1.44
CA PHE A 169 -10.01 -14.28 1.41
C PHE A 169 -9.09 -14.20 2.62
N LEU A 170 -7.79 -14.10 2.38
CA LEU A 170 -6.79 -13.84 3.40
C LEU A 170 -6.07 -12.53 3.08
N TRP A 171 -6.07 -11.57 4.04
CA TRP A 171 -5.16 -10.44 4.01
C TRP A 171 -4.11 -10.60 5.10
N LEU A 172 -2.93 -11.07 4.69
CA LEU A 172 -1.74 -11.09 5.54
C LEU A 172 -0.98 -9.77 5.35
N HIS A 173 -0.78 -9.01 6.43
CA HIS A 173 0.05 -7.81 6.42
C HIS A 173 1.23 -7.97 7.37
N LEU A 174 2.42 -7.86 6.80
CA LEU A 174 3.66 -8.00 7.53
C LEU A 174 4.16 -6.62 7.98
N PRO A 175 4.35 -6.41 9.29
CA PRO A 175 4.82 -5.13 9.79
C PRO A 175 6.24 -4.82 9.33
N HIS A 176 6.65 -3.56 9.50
CA HIS A 176 8.03 -3.14 9.30
C HIS A 176 8.87 -3.61 10.49
N VAL A 177 9.62 -4.68 10.29
CA VAL A 177 10.25 -5.43 11.39
C VAL A 177 11.47 -4.74 11.98
N PHE A 178 12.14 -3.87 11.21
CA PHE A 178 13.44 -3.37 11.63
C PHE A 178 13.65 -1.89 11.28
N SER A 179 14.27 -1.15 12.18
CA SER A 179 14.54 0.29 12.08
C SER A 179 15.98 0.66 11.76
N GLY A 180 16.82 -0.27 11.31
CA GLY A 180 18.23 -0.02 11.02
C GLY A 180 18.56 -0.02 9.52
N ARG A 181 19.70 0.55 9.11
CA ARG A 181 20.11 0.62 7.70
C ARG A 181 20.25 -0.74 7.02
N ASN A 182 20.58 -1.77 7.76
CA ASN A 182 20.73 -3.13 7.24
C ASN A 182 19.44 -3.95 7.33
N ALA A 183 18.48 -3.47 8.07
CA ALA A 183 17.26 -4.19 8.39
C ALA A 183 16.22 -4.17 7.27
N TYR A 184 16.18 -3.10 6.46
CA TYR A 184 15.28 -3.05 5.29
C TYR A 184 15.55 -4.19 4.31
N ASP A 185 16.77 -4.61 4.24
CA ASP A 185 17.31 -5.63 3.35
C ASP A 185 16.94 -7.04 3.81
N SER A 186 17.11 -7.31 5.08
CA SER A 186 16.73 -8.59 5.68
C SER A 186 15.21 -8.81 5.64
N ASP A 187 14.44 -7.73 5.70
CA ASP A 187 12.99 -7.74 5.54
C ASP A 187 12.51 -8.24 4.18
N ILE A 188 13.23 -7.92 3.10
CA ILE A 188 12.87 -8.36 1.75
C ILE A 188 13.07 -9.87 1.60
N ASP A 189 14.15 -10.41 2.15
CA ASP A 189 14.42 -11.86 2.13
C ASP A 189 13.37 -12.65 2.93
N VAL A 190 12.95 -12.15 4.11
CA VAL A 190 11.85 -12.76 4.87
C VAL A 190 10.54 -12.67 4.11
N PHE A 191 10.26 -11.53 3.52
CA PHE A 191 9.05 -11.33 2.74
C PHE A 191 8.99 -12.30 1.57
N ASP A 192 10.08 -12.43 0.80
CA ASP A 192 10.15 -13.41 -0.29
C ASP A 192 10.02 -14.85 0.19
N THR A 193 10.58 -15.17 1.36
CA THR A 193 10.43 -16.49 1.99
C THR A 193 8.96 -16.77 2.31
N ILE A 194 8.24 -15.82 2.88
CA ILE A 194 6.80 -15.95 3.19
C ILE A 194 5.97 -16.10 1.91
N ILE A 195 6.32 -15.40 0.84
CA ILE A 195 5.69 -15.62 -0.46
C ILE A 195 5.96 -17.04 -0.97
N GLY A 196 7.17 -17.58 -0.75
CA GLY A 196 7.50 -18.98 -1.06
C GLY A 196 6.64 -19.98 -0.28
N MET A 197 6.43 -19.72 1.00
CA MET A 197 5.53 -20.51 1.86
C MET A 197 4.08 -20.45 1.36
N ALA A 198 3.57 -19.27 1.06
CA ALA A 198 2.23 -19.12 0.50
C ALA A 198 2.04 -19.92 -0.80
N ARG A 199 3.05 -19.95 -1.67
CA ARG A 199 3.05 -20.73 -2.93
C ARG A 199 3.12 -22.25 -2.71
N ALA A 200 3.52 -22.71 -1.53
CA ALA A 200 3.48 -24.12 -1.16
C ALA A 200 2.07 -24.59 -0.77
N HIS A 201 1.23 -23.66 -0.28
CA HIS A 201 -0.12 -23.93 0.20
C HIS A 201 -1.21 -23.50 -0.79
N PHE A 202 -0.96 -22.46 -1.59
CA PHE A 202 -1.96 -21.86 -2.48
C PHE A 202 -1.46 -21.82 -3.92
N ASP A 203 -2.39 -21.91 -4.86
CA ASP A 203 -2.07 -21.78 -6.27
C ASP A 203 -1.58 -20.34 -6.59
N ASP A 204 -0.56 -20.22 -7.44
CA ASP A 204 -0.02 -18.92 -7.88
C ASP A 204 -1.10 -17.99 -8.46
N ASP A 205 -2.22 -18.54 -8.95
CA ASP A 205 -3.32 -17.79 -9.56
C ASP A 205 -4.34 -17.22 -8.56
N CYS A 206 -4.04 -17.27 -7.27
CA CYS A 206 -4.81 -16.61 -6.22
C CYS A 206 -3.96 -15.73 -5.29
N ILE A 207 -2.62 -15.66 -5.49
CA ILE A 207 -1.72 -14.89 -4.65
C ILE A 207 -1.51 -13.48 -5.23
N TYR A 208 -1.72 -12.47 -4.37
CA TYR A 208 -1.52 -11.06 -4.66
C TYR A 208 -0.46 -10.50 -3.71
N VAL A 209 0.53 -9.78 -4.26
CA VAL A 209 1.65 -9.21 -3.51
C VAL A 209 1.66 -7.71 -3.66
N SER A 210 1.68 -6.97 -2.53
CA SER A 210 1.70 -5.51 -2.55
C SER A 210 2.37 -4.93 -1.30
N ALA A 211 2.19 -3.63 -1.11
CA ALA A 211 2.50 -2.88 0.11
C ALA A 211 1.29 -2.02 0.50
N ASP A 212 1.31 -1.49 1.70
CA ASP A 212 0.39 -0.44 2.12
C ASP A 212 0.85 0.94 1.62
N HIS A 213 2.11 1.28 1.82
CA HIS A 213 2.80 2.46 1.29
C HIS A 213 4.28 2.14 1.06
N GLY A 214 5.01 3.08 0.49
CA GLY A 214 6.46 3.00 0.36
C GLY A 214 7.19 3.75 1.49
N GLN A 215 8.48 3.99 1.26
CA GLN A 215 9.36 4.68 2.20
C GLN A 215 10.40 5.50 1.48
N MET A 216 10.78 6.64 2.03
CA MET A 216 11.75 7.56 1.40
C MET A 216 13.17 6.98 1.37
N ASN A 217 13.62 6.31 2.41
CA ASN A 217 14.89 5.59 2.55
C ASN A 217 16.10 6.32 1.92
N GLY A 218 16.25 7.60 2.22
CA GLY A 218 17.32 8.46 1.70
C GLY A 218 16.99 9.18 0.38
N HIS A 219 15.83 8.92 -0.24
CA HIS A 219 15.44 9.63 -1.45
C HIS A 219 15.34 11.15 -1.19
N LYS A 220 16.02 11.96 -2.01
CA LYS A 220 16.19 13.40 -1.78
C LYS A 220 16.62 13.78 -0.36
N GLY A 221 17.41 12.92 0.30
CA GLY A 221 17.86 13.13 1.69
C GLY A 221 16.78 12.93 2.75
N LYS A 222 15.60 12.40 2.38
CA LYS A 222 14.47 12.15 3.29
C LYS A 222 14.46 10.68 3.72
N TYR A 223 14.03 10.45 4.95
CA TYR A 223 13.87 9.12 5.55
C TYR A 223 12.46 9.00 6.12
N SER A 224 12.02 7.75 6.39
CA SER A 224 10.65 7.47 6.89
C SER A 224 9.56 7.68 5.83
N TYR A 225 8.30 7.79 6.23
CA TYR A 225 7.11 7.85 5.38
C TYR A 225 6.04 8.78 6.01
N GLY A 226 4.90 8.93 5.37
CA GLY A 226 3.72 9.64 5.91
C GLY A 226 3.71 11.15 5.71
N PHE A 227 4.84 11.77 5.38
CA PHE A 227 4.98 13.23 5.29
C PHE A 227 5.19 13.76 3.87
N ASP A 228 5.34 12.88 2.89
CA ASP A 228 5.55 13.23 1.50
C ASP A 228 4.77 12.33 0.55
N VAL A 229 4.58 12.81 -0.69
CA VAL A 229 3.88 12.12 -1.78
C VAL A 229 4.80 11.81 -2.95
N GLU A 230 6.10 11.67 -2.71
CA GLU A 230 7.07 11.29 -3.73
C GLU A 230 6.86 9.84 -4.19
N GLU A 231 7.26 9.51 -5.43
CA GLU A 231 7.11 8.16 -6.00
C GLU A 231 7.64 7.06 -5.09
N ALA A 232 8.73 7.33 -4.36
CA ALA A 232 9.30 6.38 -3.39
C ALA A 232 8.34 6.02 -2.24
N ALA A 233 7.45 6.95 -1.87
CA ALA A 233 6.49 6.78 -0.77
C ALA A 233 5.11 6.28 -1.24
N ILE A 234 4.71 6.60 -2.47
CA ILE A 234 3.32 6.36 -2.90
C ILE A 234 3.16 5.39 -4.07
N ASN A 235 4.18 5.18 -4.91
CA ASN A 235 4.13 4.19 -5.97
C ASN A 235 4.63 2.84 -5.42
N ILE A 236 3.69 1.98 -5.08
CA ILE A 236 3.92 0.71 -4.39
C ILE A 236 3.94 -0.47 -5.38
N PRO A 237 4.59 -1.59 -5.04
CA PRO A 237 4.52 -2.78 -5.86
C PRO A 237 3.09 -3.34 -5.87
N LEU A 238 2.69 -3.89 -7.00
CA LEU A 238 1.54 -4.78 -7.09
C LEU A 238 1.81 -5.85 -8.13
N ILE A 239 1.76 -7.09 -7.68
CA ILE A 239 1.84 -8.30 -8.51
C ILE A 239 0.57 -9.10 -8.25
N THR A 240 -0.13 -9.45 -9.31
CA THR A 240 -1.42 -10.16 -9.22
C THR A 240 -1.39 -11.42 -10.08
N PRO A 241 -2.32 -12.35 -9.89
CA PRO A 241 -2.67 -13.31 -10.93
C PRO A 241 -2.93 -12.60 -12.26
N LYS A 242 -3.03 -13.36 -13.34
CA LYS A 242 -3.19 -12.77 -14.67
C LYS A 242 -4.39 -11.83 -14.73
N PHE A 243 -4.13 -10.53 -14.83
CA PHE A 243 -5.13 -9.49 -14.87
C PHE A 243 -5.51 -9.15 -16.32
N ASN A 244 -6.73 -9.49 -16.72
CA ASN A 244 -7.26 -9.25 -18.08
C ASN A 244 -6.34 -9.73 -19.21
N GLY A 245 -5.57 -10.81 -18.98
CA GLY A 245 -4.63 -11.36 -19.96
C GLY A 245 -3.33 -10.57 -20.16
N MET A 246 -3.11 -9.50 -19.39
CA MET A 246 -1.93 -8.65 -19.48
C MET A 246 -0.78 -9.20 -18.64
N ASP A 247 0.46 -9.06 -19.14
CA ASP A 247 1.68 -9.33 -18.35
C ASP A 247 2.09 -8.11 -17.54
N ARG A 248 1.75 -6.91 -18.05
CA ARG A 248 2.18 -5.62 -17.51
C ARG A 248 1.06 -4.59 -17.59
N VAL A 249 0.93 -3.77 -16.55
CA VAL A 249 0.02 -2.63 -16.48
C VAL A 249 0.82 -1.35 -16.24
N ASP A 250 0.72 -0.38 -17.16
CA ASP A 250 1.43 0.91 -17.12
C ASP A 250 0.50 2.12 -16.90
N PHE A 251 -0.80 1.91 -16.87
CA PHE A 251 -1.74 2.98 -16.49
C PHE A 251 -1.88 3.03 -14.96
N PRO A 252 -2.18 4.21 -14.40
CA PRO A 252 -2.35 4.35 -12.95
C PRO A 252 -3.51 3.52 -12.41
N THR A 253 -3.25 2.84 -11.28
CA THR A 253 -4.24 2.16 -10.44
C THR A 253 -4.02 2.56 -8.99
N THR A 254 -5.00 2.32 -8.11
CA THR A 254 -4.94 2.78 -6.73
C THR A 254 -5.46 1.74 -5.74
N THR A 255 -5.02 1.85 -4.50
CA THR A 255 -5.50 1.01 -3.39
C THR A 255 -6.99 1.16 -3.10
N THR A 256 -7.67 2.17 -3.64
CA THR A 256 -9.14 2.27 -3.56
C THR A 256 -9.86 1.36 -4.57
N GLN A 257 -9.14 0.55 -5.34
CA GLN A 257 -9.67 -0.37 -6.36
C GLN A 257 -9.41 -1.84 -6.02
N MET A 258 -9.21 -2.19 -4.75
CA MET A 258 -8.80 -3.55 -4.39
C MET A 258 -9.82 -4.62 -4.80
N LEU A 259 -11.13 -4.40 -4.64
CA LEU A 259 -12.17 -5.34 -5.10
C LEU A 259 -12.14 -5.55 -6.62
N GLU A 260 -11.92 -4.48 -7.37
CA GLU A 260 -11.75 -4.54 -8.82
C GLU A 260 -10.47 -5.31 -9.22
N LEU A 261 -9.36 -5.04 -8.52
CA LEU A 261 -8.06 -5.69 -8.76
C LEU A 261 -8.05 -7.16 -8.34
N PHE A 262 -8.84 -7.53 -7.35
CA PHE A 262 -9.08 -8.92 -6.95
C PHE A 262 -10.03 -9.66 -7.92
N GLY A 263 -10.65 -8.96 -8.85
CA GLY A 263 -11.64 -9.53 -9.77
C GLY A 263 -12.99 -9.86 -9.13
N VAL A 264 -13.28 -9.29 -7.97
CA VAL A 264 -14.57 -9.40 -7.26
C VAL A 264 -15.60 -8.48 -7.91
N GLU A 265 -15.15 -7.32 -8.36
CA GLU A 265 -15.95 -6.34 -9.10
C GLU A 265 -15.36 -6.06 -10.49
N PRO A 266 -16.17 -5.57 -11.44
CA PRO A 266 -15.67 -5.18 -12.75
C PRO A 266 -14.63 -4.05 -12.64
N PHE A 267 -13.48 -4.21 -13.31
CA PHE A 267 -12.43 -3.20 -13.30
C PHE A 267 -12.85 -1.98 -14.12
N GLU A 268 -12.74 -0.80 -13.49
CA GLU A 268 -12.91 0.49 -14.13
C GLU A 268 -11.59 1.26 -14.15
N LYS A 269 -11.08 1.51 -15.35
CA LYS A 269 -9.86 2.30 -15.50
C LYS A 269 -10.11 3.74 -15.08
N ARG A 270 -9.32 4.22 -14.11
CA ARG A 270 -9.38 5.61 -13.64
C ARG A 270 -8.59 6.53 -14.56
N ASP A 271 -9.11 7.74 -14.79
CA ASP A 271 -8.37 8.78 -15.52
C ASP A 271 -7.21 9.32 -14.68
N TYR A 272 -7.40 9.35 -13.37
CA TYR A 272 -6.40 9.81 -12.40
C TYR A 272 -6.47 9.00 -11.11
N VAL A 273 -5.40 9.07 -10.34
CA VAL A 273 -5.33 8.55 -8.97
C VAL A 273 -4.83 9.64 -8.03
N LEU A 274 -5.27 9.56 -6.77
CA LEU A 274 -4.94 10.50 -5.71
C LEU A 274 -4.15 9.81 -4.61
N CYS A 275 -3.23 10.55 -4.00
CA CYS A 275 -2.58 10.18 -2.76
C CYS A 275 -2.49 11.38 -1.82
N GLU A 276 -2.65 11.13 -0.53
CA GLU A 276 -2.60 12.15 0.49
C GLU A 276 -1.63 11.76 1.60
N THR A 277 -1.02 12.78 2.22
CA THR A 277 -0.31 12.61 3.47
C THR A 277 -1.13 13.19 4.62
N ALA A 278 -0.96 12.62 5.81
CA ALA A 278 -1.33 13.28 7.04
C ALA A 278 -0.16 13.14 8.00
N TYR A 279 0.42 14.25 8.38
CA TYR A 279 1.53 14.26 9.32
C TYR A 279 1.02 14.21 10.76
N TYR A 280 1.64 13.34 11.58
CA TYR A 280 1.23 13.05 12.95
C TYR A 280 1.22 14.25 13.92
N VAL A 281 1.92 15.31 13.60
CA VAL A 281 2.18 16.41 14.56
C VAL A 281 1.84 17.79 14.03
N GLN A 282 1.59 17.96 12.73
CA GLN A 282 1.29 19.28 12.15
C GLN A 282 0.33 19.20 10.96
N PRO A 283 -0.41 20.27 10.65
CA PRO A 283 -1.36 20.30 9.55
C PRO A 283 -0.70 20.36 8.17
N LYS A 284 0.46 19.71 8.00
CA LYS A 284 1.19 19.64 6.74
C LYS A 284 0.62 18.51 5.91
N ARG A 285 -0.41 18.82 5.16
CA ARG A 285 -1.00 17.88 4.21
C ARG A 285 -0.46 18.15 2.83
N LYS A 286 0.12 17.14 2.21
CA LYS A 286 0.43 17.12 0.79
C LYS A 286 -0.55 16.22 0.06
N ILE A 287 -0.89 16.59 -1.15
CA ILE A 287 -1.78 15.85 -2.03
C ILE A 287 -1.06 15.69 -3.35
N ALA A 288 -1.11 14.49 -3.91
CA ALA A 288 -0.65 14.23 -5.28
C ALA A 288 -1.80 13.72 -6.13
N ILE A 289 -1.87 14.21 -7.37
CA ILE A 289 -2.68 13.63 -8.44
C ILE A 289 -1.74 13.09 -9.51
N VAL A 290 -1.95 11.86 -9.92
CA VAL A 290 -1.26 11.25 -11.05
C VAL A 290 -2.26 11.02 -12.17
N HIS A 291 -2.01 11.69 -13.31
CA HIS A 291 -2.81 11.57 -14.54
C HIS A 291 -1.91 11.37 -15.76
N GLY A 292 -2.11 10.30 -16.51
CA GLY A 292 -1.20 9.97 -17.58
C GLY A 292 0.23 9.88 -17.02
N ASN A 293 1.20 10.55 -17.63
CA ASN A 293 2.58 10.60 -17.16
C ASN A 293 2.86 11.74 -16.17
N PHE A 294 1.89 12.60 -15.93
CA PHE A 294 2.11 13.77 -15.10
C PHE A 294 1.67 13.51 -13.64
N LYS A 295 2.42 14.08 -12.72
CA LYS A 295 2.11 14.13 -11.31
C LYS A 295 2.14 15.57 -10.82
N LEU A 296 1.01 16.03 -10.31
CA LEU A 296 0.87 17.33 -9.68
C LEU A 296 0.78 17.14 -8.17
N CYS A 297 1.66 17.81 -7.43
CA CYS A 297 1.67 17.82 -5.98
C CYS A 297 1.29 19.20 -5.46
N TYR A 298 0.56 19.24 -4.36
CA TYR A 298 0.23 20.46 -3.63
C TYR A 298 0.57 20.29 -2.15
N ASP A 299 1.39 21.18 -1.63
CA ASP A 299 1.66 21.30 -0.20
C ASP A 299 0.73 22.35 0.39
N LYS A 300 -0.23 21.91 1.20
CA LYS A 300 -1.25 22.79 1.83
C LYS A 300 -0.65 23.78 2.81
N HIS A 301 0.50 23.46 3.43
CA HIS A 301 1.15 24.33 4.40
C HIS A 301 1.91 25.48 3.73
N SER A 302 2.79 25.15 2.78
CA SER A 302 3.56 26.15 2.03
C SER A 302 2.76 26.80 0.91
N ARG A 303 1.61 26.20 0.51
CA ARG A 303 0.78 26.58 -0.63
C ARG A 303 1.57 26.49 -1.96
N GLN A 304 2.55 25.60 -2.01
CA GLN A 304 3.37 25.40 -3.19
C GLN A 304 2.86 24.22 -4.01
N PHE A 305 3.04 24.34 -5.31
CA PHE A 305 2.79 23.29 -6.27
C PHE A 305 4.09 22.75 -6.84
N GLU A 306 4.09 21.47 -7.16
CA GLU A 306 5.13 20.80 -7.91
C GLU A 306 4.48 20.00 -9.03
N LEU A 307 5.07 20.02 -10.23
CA LEU A 307 4.60 19.25 -11.39
C LEU A 307 5.77 18.46 -11.95
N TYR A 308 5.56 17.18 -12.19
CA TYR A 308 6.57 16.27 -12.72
C TYR A 308 6.04 15.49 -13.92
N ASP A 309 6.90 15.27 -14.92
CA ASP A 309 6.66 14.30 -15.98
C ASP A 309 7.39 12.99 -15.64
N LEU A 310 6.68 12.04 -15.07
CA LEU A 310 7.25 10.78 -14.57
C LEU A 310 7.81 9.86 -15.67
N ALA A 311 7.52 10.14 -16.95
CA ALA A 311 8.12 9.40 -18.06
C ALA A 311 9.57 9.83 -18.32
N TYR A 312 9.91 11.08 -18.06
CA TYR A 312 11.24 11.67 -18.28
C TYR A 312 11.99 11.90 -16.99
N ASP A 313 11.26 12.12 -15.90
CA ASP A 313 11.79 12.44 -14.57
C ASP A 313 11.12 11.55 -13.49
N PRO A 314 11.37 10.25 -13.51
CA PRO A 314 10.79 9.33 -12.52
C PRO A 314 11.33 9.54 -11.09
N ALA A 315 12.44 10.28 -10.95
CA ALA A 315 13.03 10.65 -9.66
C ALA A 315 12.51 12.00 -9.13
N GLU A 316 11.65 12.68 -9.89
CA GLU A 316 11.02 13.95 -9.48
C GLU A 316 12.05 15.04 -9.12
N GLU A 317 13.14 15.13 -9.87
CA GLU A 317 14.23 16.07 -9.62
C GLU A 317 13.96 17.46 -10.22
N HIS A 318 13.11 17.54 -11.24
CA HIS A 318 12.87 18.74 -12.03
C HIS A 318 11.40 19.17 -11.93
N ASN A 319 11.13 20.12 -11.03
CA ASN A 319 9.80 20.70 -10.91
C ASN A 319 9.47 21.56 -12.14
N LEU A 320 8.46 21.13 -12.90
CA LEU A 320 7.97 21.81 -14.10
C LEU A 320 6.90 22.87 -13.81
N PHE A 321 6.62 23.12 -12.54
CA PHE A 321 5.58 24.05 -12.15
C PHE A 321 6.02 25.52 -12.34
N TYR A 322 5.28 26.26 -13.16
CA TYR A 322 5.47 27.70 -13.37
C TYR A 322 4.22 28.43 -12.88
N PRO A 323 4.29 29.24 -11.79
CA PRO A 323 3.13 29.90 -11.17
C PRO A 323 2.36 30.82 -12.14
N GLU A 324 3.02 31.43 -13.10
CA GLU A 324 2.42 32.33 -14.08
C GLU A 324 1.42 31.65 -15.04
N PHE A 325 1.45 30.33 -15.12
CA PHE A 325 0.51 29.55 -15.91
C PHE A 325 -0.67 28.99 -15.10
N TYR A 326 -0.70 29.26 -13.81
CA TYR A 326 -1.78 28.81 -12.94
C TYR A 326 -2.90 29.85 -12.85
N ASP A 327 -4.10 29.47 -13.27
CA ASP A 327 -5.30 30.31 -13.11
C ASP A 327 -5.89 30.06 -11.71
N THR A 328 -5.68 31.01 -10.79
CA THR A 328 -6.18 30.91 -9.42
C THR A 328 -7.68 30.98 -9.30
N ASP A 329 -8.38 31.66 -10.23
CA ASP A 329 -9.83 31.80 -10.21
C ASP A 329 -10.52 30.51 -10.67
N ARG A 330 -9.92 29.83 -11.62
CA ARG A 330 -10.41 28.56 -12.15
C ARG A 330 -9.76 27.35 -11.47
N LYS A 331 -8.76 27.59 -10.60
CA LYS A 331 -7.97 26.54 -9.93
C LYS A 331 -7.44 25.50 -10.92
N CYS A 332 -6.91 25.96 -12.06
CA CYS A 332 -6.43 25.10 -13.13
C CYS A 332 -5.22 25.69 -13.87
N TRP A 333 -4.49 24.84 -14.57
CA TRP A 333 -3.34 25.21 -15.41
C TRP A 333 -3.78 25.60 -16.81
N TYR A 334 -3.29 26.72 -17.35
CA TYR A 334 -3.73 27.23 -18.64
C TYR A 334 -3.32 26.39 -19.85
N SER A 335 -2.16 25.79 -19.87
CA SER A 335 -1.65 24.99 -21.01
C SER A 335 -1.89 23.48 -20.87
N LEU A 336 -2.03 22.98 -19.66
CA LEU A 336 -2.36 21.58 -19.34
C LEU A 336 -3.77 21.45 -18.78
N ASN A 337 -4.52 22.50 -18.77
CA ASN A 337 -5.72 22.85 -18.01
C ASN A 337 -6.85 21.84 -18.05
N GLN A 338 -7.14 21.32 -19.20
CA GLN A 338 -8.27 20.40 -19.35
C GLN A 338 -7.99 19.02 -18.75
N ARG A 339 -6.71 18.72 -18.49
CA ARG A 339 -6.29 17.41 -17.98
C ARG A 339 -6.21 17.31 -16.46
N PHE A 340 -6.15 18.45 -15.74
CA PHE A 340 -5.96 18.49 -14.28
C PHE A 340 -7.15 19.07 -13.51
N TYR A 341 -8.27 19.34 -14.16
CA TYR A 341 -9.50 19.73 -13.48
C TYR A 341 -10.26 18.48 -13.04
N TYR A 342 -10.12 18.12 -11.77
CA TYR A 342 -10.83 16.99 -11.17
C TYR A 342 -11.70 17.46 -10.01
N PRO A 343 -13.00 17.05 -9.94
CA PRO A 343 -13.88 17.46 -8.84
C PRO A 343 -13.34 17.15 -7.44
N GLY A 344 -12.69 15.99 -7.26
CA GLY A 344 -12.09 15.60 -5.99
C GLY A 344 -10.88 16.45 -5.57
N TRP A 345 -10.20 17.09 -6.50
CA TRP A 345 -9.07 17.97 -6.22
C TRP A 345 -9.46 19.19 -5.41
N GLN A 346 -10.58 19.84 -5.76
CA GLN A 346 -11.06 21.02 -5.03
C GLN A 346 -11.39 20.66 -3.58
N THR A 347 -12.12 19.58 -3.38
CA THR A 347 -12.49 19.10 -2.04
C THR A 347 -11.25 18.77 -1.22
N ALA A 348 -10.30 18.02 -1.79
CA ALA A 348 -9.06 17.66 -1.10
C ALA A 348 -8.15 18.88 -0.79
N MET A 349 -8.23 19.96 -1.56
CA MET A 349 -7.49 21.20 -1.29
C MET A 349 -8.16 22.10 -0.25
N GLU A 350 -9.48 22.06 -0.14
CA GLU A 350 -10.27 22.92 0.75
C GLU A 350 -10.35 22.36 2.18
N GLU A 351 -10.29 21.04 2.34
CA GLU A 351 -10.24 20.36 3.65
C GLU A 351 -8.82 20.32 4.23
#